data_1fc93602c4e8b98da6a124524e67f798
#
_entry.id   1fc93602c4e8b98da6a124524e67f798
#
_cell.length_a   1.000
_cell.length_b   1.000
_cell.length_c   1.000
_cell.angle_alpha   90.00
_cell.angle_beta   90.00
_cell.angle_gamma   90.00
#
_symmetry.space_group_name_H-M   'P 1'
#
loop_
_entity.id
_entity.type
_entity.pdbx_description
1 polymer ?
#
loop_
_entity_poly.entity_id
_entity_poly.type
_entity_poly.pdbx_seq_one_letter_code
_entity_poly.pdbx_strand_id
1 'polypeptide(L)'
;MFFVIKRNGRKQDIHFDKITERISKLINPIELQSLNLPHLELHKEPQYLNPILVAQKVVSGIYSGIPTEKLDIESAEICVNLSTTHPSYSLLGGRILISNLHKKTTNSFSQKMQFICSSTDVMDSSYVDWITSNAEVIDSMVDYNRDYLYDYFGFKTLEKAYLLKVNGKIGRAHV
;
A
#
# COMPACT_ATOMS: atom_id res chain seq x y z
N MET A 1 28.08 8.52 3.90
CA MET A 1 27.43 7.33 3.35
C MET A 1 25.93 7.45 3.58
N PHE A 2 25.11 7.30 2.56
CA PHE A 2 23.65 7.45 2.69
C PHE A 2 23.04 6.15 3.22
N PHE A 3 22.19 6.25 4.22
CA PHE A 3 21.49 5.10 4.80
C PHE A 3 20.00 5.38 4.95
N VAL A 4 19.20 4.32 5.01
CA VAL A 4 17.76 4.33 5.32
C VAL A 4 17.51 3.77 6.71
N ILE A 5 16.43 4.22 7.32
CA ILE A 5 15.92 3.66 8.57
C ILE A 5 14.77 2.69 8.22
N LYS A 6 14.95 1.40 8.54
CA LYS A 6 13.92 0.39 8.36
C LYS A 6 12.78 0.57 9.37
N ARG A 7 11.59 -0.03 9.10
CA ARG A 7 10.44 -0.01 10.03
C ARG A 7 10.75 -0.59 11.42
N ASN A 8 11.74 -1.47 11.52
CA ASN A 8 12.23 -2.02 12.81
C ASN A 8 13.35 -1.17 13.46
N GLY A 9 13.58 0.06 12.99
CA GLY A 9 14.59 0.98 13.50
C GLY A 9 16.04 0.70 13.03
N ARG A 10 16.31 -0.39 12.33
CA ARG A 10 17.66 -0.70 11.84
C ARG A 10 18.09 0.24 10.74
N LYS A 11 19.35 0.66 10.77
CA LYS A 11 20.00 1.40 9.69
C LYS A 11 20.50 0.42 8.62
N GLN A 12 20.33 0.79 7.36
CA GLN A 12 20.83 0.02 6.23
C GLN A 12 21.32 0.98 5.14
N ASP A 13 22.46 0.69 4.52
CA ASP A 13 22.97 1.46 3.39
C ASP A 13 21.98 1.44 2.23
N ILE A 14 21.92 2.57 1.53
CA ILE A 14 21.05 2.70 0.36
C ILE A 14 21.68 1.96 -0.81
N HIS A 15 20.89 1.11 -1.43
CA HIS A 15 21.24 0.40 -2.65
C HIS A 15 20.20 0.73 -3.73
N PHE A 16 20.66 1.31 -4.83
CA PHE A 16 19.81 1.64 -5.98
C PHE A 16 19.04 0.42 -6.50
N ASP A 17 19.71 -0.72 -6.60
CA ASP A 17 19.13 -1.96 -7.09
C ASP A 17 17.93 -2.41 -6.27
N LYS A 18 17.95 -2.23 -4.95
CA LYS A 18 16.84 -2.58 -4.07
C LYS A 18 15.61 -1.69 -4.30
N ILE A 19 15.83 -0.42 -4.63
CA ILE A 19 14.73 0.51 -4.97
C ILE A 19 14.13 0.09 -6.30
N THR A 20 14.96 -0.14 -7.30
CA THR A 20 14.52 -0.58 -8.64
C THR A 20 13.79 -1.92 -8.56
N GLU A 21 14.34 -2.91 -7.86
CA GLU A 21 13.71 -4.23 -7.68
C GLU A 21 12.34 -4.13 -7.00
N ARG A 22 12.23 -3.29 -5.97
CA ARG A 22 10.94 -3.08 -5.29
C ARG A 22 9.89 -2.48 -6.22
N ILE A 23 10.27 -1.48 -7.02
CA ILE A 23 9.38 -0.84 -7.99
C ILE A 23 8.98 -1.86 -9.07
N SER A 24 9.93 -2.63 -9.59
CA SER A 24 9.70 -3.66 -10.60
C SER A 24 8.70 -4.72 -10.13
N LYS A 25 8.79 -5.16 -8.86
CA LYS A 25 7.82 -6.12 -8.28
C LYS A 25 6.40 -5.56 -8.21
N LEU A 26 6.24 -4.24 -8.10
CA LEU A 26 4.93 -3.59 -8.01
C LEU A 26 4.36 -3.18 -9.39
N ILE A 27 5.14 -3.25 -10.44
CA ILE A 27 4.65 -3.08 -11.82
C ILE A 27 3.69 -4.22 -12.18
N ASN A 28 4.06 -5.45 -11.84
CA ASN A 28 3.22 -6.63 -12.05
C ASN A 28 3.20 -7.50 -10.79
N PRO A 29 2.48 -7.08 -9.75
CA PRO A 29 2.48 -7.79 -8.49
C PRO A 29 1.83 -9.16 -8.66
N ILE A 30 2.43 -10.16 -7.98
CA ILE A 30 1.95 -11.56 -8.00
C ILE A 30 0.50 -11.63 -7.51
N GLU A 31 0.14 -10.79 -6.58
CA GLU A 31 -1.19 -10.66 -6.00
C GLU A 31 -2.28 -10.41 -7.07
N LEU A 32 -1.97 -9.65 -8.12
CA LEU A 32 -2.91 -9.41 -9.22
C LEU A 32 -2.99 -10.57 -10.22
N GLN A 33 -1.98 -11.42 -10.29
CA GLN A 33 -1.99 -12.55 -11.21
C GLN A 33 -3.00 -13.63 -10.81
N SER A 34 -3.33 -13.73 -9.51
CA SER A 34 -4.33 -14.63 -8.98
C SER A 34 -5.78 -14.15 -9.22
N LEU A 35 -5.97 -12.86 -9.50
CA LEU A 35 -7.27 -12.27 -9.77
C LEU A 35 -7.66 -12.52 -11.24
N ASN A 36 -8.64 -13.39 -11.46
CA ASN A 36 -9.20 -13.59 -12.79
C ASN A 36 -10.16 -12.45 -13.13
N LEU A 37 -9.63 -11.29 -13.54
CA LEU A 37 -10.39 -10.08 -13.85
C LEU A 37 -10.35 -9.80 -15.36
N PRO A 38 -11.29 -10.31 -16.14
CA PRO A 38 -11.26 -10.23 -17.62
C PRO A 38 -11.39 -8.79 -18.18
N HIS A 39 -11.83 -7.84 -17.36
CA HIS A 39 -12.13 -6.47 -17.81
C HIS A 39 -11.09 -5.42 -17.42
N LEU A 40 -9.99 -5.78 -16.77
CA LEU A 40 -8.96 -4.85 -16.31
C LEU A 40 -7.76 -4.80 -17.27
N GLU A 41 -8.01 -4.34 -18.51
CA GLU A 41 -6.92 -4.19 -19.51
C GLU A 41 -5.89 -3.13 -19.12
N LEU A 42 -6.29 -2.09 -18.38
CA LEU A 42 -5.37 -1.04 -17.88
C LEU A 42 -4.25 -1.58 -16.98
N HIS A 43 -4.39 -2.78 -16.44
CA HIS A 43 -3.34 -3.42 -15.62
C HIS A 43 -2.32 -4.19 -16.45
N LYS A 44 -2.52 -4.31 -17.77
CA LYS A 44 -1.70 -5.15 -18.66
C LYS A 44 -0.62 -4.38 -19.44
N GLU A 45 -0.34 -3.13 -19.10
CA GLU A 45 0.63 -2.31 -19.83
C GLU A 45 1.95 -2.05 -19.08
N PRO A 46 2.62 -3.10 -18.56
CA PRO A 46 3.90 -2.92 -17.84
C PRO A 46 5.01 -2.37 -18.74
N GLN A 47 4.87 -2.50 -20.07
CA GLN A 47 5.87 -2.05 -21.06
C GLN A 47 6.05 -0.52 -21.07
N TYR A 48 5.06 0.25 -20.62
CA TYR A 48 5.17 1.71 -20.54
C TYR A 48 5.79 2.20 -19.24
N LEU A 49 6.00 1.31 -18.26
CA LEU A 49 6.56 1.64 -16.97
C LEU A 49 8.06 1.38 -16.95
N ASN A 50 8.83 2.41 -16.59
CA ASN A 50 10.28 2.32 -16.45
C ASN A 50 10.67 2.39 -14.97
N PRO A 51 10.96 1.26 -14.31
CA PRO A 51 11.32 1.23 -12.90
C PRO A 51 12.66 1.93 -12.62
N ILE A 52 13.58 1.93 -13.58
CA ILE A 52 14.88 2.58 -13.46
C ILE A 52 14.69 4.10 -13.41
N LEU A 53 13.84 4.66 -14.29
CA LEU A 53 13.53 6.08 -14.31
C LEU A 53 12.92 6.54 -12.97
N VAL A 54 11.98 5.76 -12.43
CA VAL A 54 11.37 6.06 -11.12
C VAL A 54 12.44 6.00 -10.03
N ALA A 55 13.25 4.95 -10.00
CA ALA A 55 14.32 4.78 -9.00
C ALA A 55 15.34 5.93 -9.07
N GLN A 56 15.76 6.37 -10.26
CA GLN A 56 16.66 7.51 -10.43
C GLN A 56 16.10 8.79 -9.85
N LYS A 57 14.82 9.09 -10.13
CA LYS A 57 14.14 10.27 -9.57
C LYS A 57 14.00 10.17 -8.04
N VAL A 58 13.72 9.00 -7.50
CA VAL A 58 13.67 8.76 -6.06
C VAL A 58 15.05 9.04 -5.44
N VAL A 59 16.11 8.46 -5.99
CA VAL A 59 17.47 8.60 -5.46
C VAL A 59 17.95 10.06 -5.51
N SER A 60 17.53 10.84 -6.49
CA SER A 60 17.90 12.27 -6.57
C SER A 60 17.32 13.12 -5.43
N GLY A 61 16.24 12.67 -4.80
CA GLY A 61 15.60 13.35 -3.65
C GLY A 61 15.94 12.74 -2.28
N ILE A 62 16.74 11.66 -2.23
CA ILE A 62 17.05 10.97 -0.98
C ILE A 62 18.03 11.78 -0.11
N TYR A 63 17.74 11.82 1.18
CA TYR A 63 18.65 12.27 2.23
C TYR A 63 19.03 11.11 3.17
N SER A 64 20.17 11.26 3.85
CA SER A 64 20.65 10.24 4.79
C SER A 64 19.72 10.12 6.00
N GLY A 65 19.35 8.90 6.36
CA GLY A 65 18.43 8.64 7.46
C GLY A 65 16.94 8.65 7.09
N ILE A 66 16.60 8.71 5.79
CA ILE A 66 15.19 8.66 5.36
C ILE A 66 14.53 7.35 5.82
N PRO A 67 13.35 7.39 6.47
CA PRO A 67 12.59 6.19 6.77
C PRO A 67 12.14 5.49 5.47
N THR A 68 12.23 4.16 5.42
CA THR A 68 11.76 3.41 4.23
C THR A 68 10.29 3.58 3.93
N GLU A 69 9.49 3.93 4.94
CA GLU A 69 8.09 4.31 4.78
C GLU A 69 7.94 5.59 3.96
N LYS A 70 8.73 6.62 4.30
CA LYS A 70 8.72 7.89 3.58
C LYS A 70 9.25 7.72 2.16
N LEU A 71 10.25 6.84 1.98
CA LEU A 71 10.77 6.49 0.67
C LEU A 71 9.68 5.87 -0.23
N ASP A 72 8.82 4.99 0.31
CA ASP A 72 7.67 4.45 -0.43
C ASP A 72 6.69 5.59 -0.82
N ILE A 73 6.41 6.55 0.07
CA ILE A 73 5.51 7.69 -0.21
C ILE A 73 6.10 8.57 -1.33
N GLU A 74 7.36 8.96 -1.22
CA GLU A 74 8.03 9.78 -2.25
C GLU A 74 8.09 9.06 -3.60
N SER A 75 8.31 7.74 -3.59
CA SER A 75 8.27 6.92 -4.81
C SER A 75 6.88 6.97 -5.48
N ALA A 76 5.82 6.92 -4.69
CA ALA A 76 4.45 7.00 -5.20
C ALA A 76 4.12 8.40 -5.75
N GLU A 77 4.61 9.47 -5.11
CA GLU A 77 4.46 10.85 -5.58
C GLU A 77 5.21 11.08 -6.91
N ILE A 78 6.40 10.52 -7.05
CA ILE A 78 7.14 10.54 -8.32
C ILE A 78 6.36 9.81 -9.41
N CYS A 79 5.78 8.65 -9.09
CA CYS A 79 4.94 7.93 -10.05
C CYS A 79 3.74 8.79 -10.49
N VAL A 80 3.04 9.44 -9.56
CA VAL A 80 1.89 10.28 -9.94
C VAL A 80 2.30 11.47 -10.80
N ASN A 81 3.47 12.06 -10.57
CA ASN A 81 4.01 13.13 -11.43
C ASN A 81 4.32 12.60 -12.85
N LEU A 82 4.73 11.35 -12.98
CA LEU A 82 4.96 10.70 -14.27
C LEU A 82 3.66 10.25 -14.96
N SER A 83 2.50 10.34 -14.29
CA SER A 83 1.20 9.98 -14.90
C SER A 83 0.82 10.88 -16.09
N THR A 84 1.42 12.07 -16.19
CA THR A 84 1.32 12.95 -17.36
C THR A 84 1.97 12.33 -18.60
N THR A 85 2.93 11.43 -18.43
CA THR A 85 3.59 10.70 -19.52
C THR A 85 2.78 9.45 -19.90
N HIS A 86 2.31 8.69 -18.90
CA HIS A 86 1.47 7.51 -19.12
C HIS A 86 0.60 7.23 -17.88
N PRO A 87 -0.72 6.97 -18.01
CA PRO A 87 -1.63 6.78 -16.88
C PRO A 87 -1.28 5.57 -16.00
N SER A 88 -0.59 4.55 -16.51
CA SER A 88 -0.13 3.40 -15.72
C SER A 88 0.78 3.76 -14.57
N TYR A 89 1.45 4.94 -14.60
CA TYR A 89 2.22 5.42 -13.45
C TYR A 89 1.32 5.77 -12.25
N SER A 90 0.08 6.25 -12.46
CA SER A 90 -0.88 6.45 -11.36
C SER A 90 -1.21 5.13 -10.65
N LEU A 91 -1.40 4.05 -11.42
CA LEU A 91 -1.61 2.71 -10.87
C LEU A 91 -0.39 2.22 -10.08
N LEU A 92 0.82 2.41 -10.62
CA LEU A 92 2.05 2.05 -9.92
C LEU A 92 2.18 2.82 -8.60
N GLY A 93 1.88 4.13 -8.60
CA GLY A 93 1.87 4.95 -7.39
C GLY A 93 0.88 4.43 -6.34
N GLY A 94 -0.34 4.05 -6.75
CA GLY A 94 -1.33 3.41 -5.90
C GLY A 94 -0.81 2.10 -5.29
N ARG A 95 -0.25 1.22 -6.11
CA ARG A 95 0.33 -0.06 -5.67
C ARG A 95 1.46 0.12 -4.64
N ILE A 96 2.32 1.12 -4.81
CA ILE A 96 3.37 1.44 -3.84
C ILE A 96 2.76 1.84 -2.49
N LEU A 97 1.75 2.72 -2.48
CA LEU A 97 1.08 3.15 -1.25
C LEU A 97 0.32 2.00 -0.57
N ILE A 98 -0.36 1.16 -1.34
CA ILE A 98 -1.07 -0.01 -0.83
C ILE A 98 -0.09 -0.99 -0.20
N SER A 99 1.00 -1.33 -0.88
CA SER A 99 2.06 -2.17 -0.32
C SER A 99 2.68 -1.56 0.95
N ASN A 100 2.78 -0.23 1.04
CA ASN A 100 3.20 0.47 2.24
C ASN A 100 2.19 0.30 3.38
N LEU A 101 0.88 0.42 3.09
CA LEU A 101 -0.19 0.21 4.04
C LEU A 101 -0.23 -1.25 4.54
N HIS A 102 -0.12 -2.23 3.64
CA HIS A 102 -0.10 -3.66 4.00
C HIS A 102 1.02 -4.01 4.99
N LYS A 103 2.17 -3.34 4.89
CA LYS A 103 3.30 -3.54 5.82
C LYS A 103 3.07 -2.94 7.21
N LYS A 104 2.06 -2.09 7.38
CA LYS A 104 1.72 -1.43 8.65
C LYS A 104 0.54 -2.08 9.34
N THR A 105 -0.22 -2.88 8.63
CA THR A 105 -1.49 -3.43 9.10
C THR A 105 -1.48 -4.95 9.05
N THR A 106 -2.28 -5.59 9.90
CA THR A 106 -2.48 -7.05 9.87
C THR A 106 -3.34 -7.47 8.69
N ASN A 107 -3.30 -8.75 8.30
CA ASN A 107 -4.12 -9.29 7.21
C ASN A 107 -5.44 -9.93 7.69
N SER A 108 -5.85 -9.70 8.93
CA SER A 108 -7.12 -10.19 9.48
C SER A 108 -8.07 -9.03 9.69
N PHE A 109 -9.22 -9.07 9.05
CA PHE A 109 -10.28 -8.09 9.21
C PHE A 109 -10.83 -8.11 10.64
N SER A 110 -11.11 -9.31 11.15
CA SER A 110 -11.68 -9.52 12.48
C SER A 110 -10.77 -8.94 13.58
N GLN A 111 -9.45 -9.19 13.52
CA GLN A 111 -8.49 -8.64 14.48
C GLN A 111 -8.43 -7.11 14.43
N LYS A 112 -8.56 -6.53 13.24
CA LYS A 112 -8.57 -5.06 13.09
C LYS A 112 -9.83 -4.45 13.68
N MET A 113 -10.97 -5.07 13.45
CA MET A 113 -12.23 -4.60 14.01
C MET A 113 -12.20 -4.66 15.54
N GLN A 114 -11.69 -5.74 16.13
CA GLN A 114 -11.47 -5.85 17.57
C GLN A 114 -10.56 -4.72 18.09
N PHE A 115 -9.45 -4.47 17.41
CA PHE A 115 -8.53 -3.38 17.79
C PHE A 115 -9.18 -2.00 17.71
N ILE A 116 -9.91 -1.70 16.62
CA ILE A 116 -10.62 -0.42 16.45
C ILE A 116 -11.66 -0.23 17.56
N CYS A 117 -12.47 -1.25 17.82
CA CYS A 117 -13.52 -1.17 18.83
C CYS A 117 -12.97 -1.06 20.25
N SER A 118 -11.89 -1.77 20.57
CA SER A 118 -11.23 -1.64 21.88
C SER A 118 -10.54 -0.28 22.08
N SER A 119 -10.26 0.44 21.01
CA SER A 119 -9.52 1.70 21.02
C SER A 119 -10.40 2.93 20.79
N THR A 120 -11.67 2.74 20.42
CA THR A 120 -12.61 3.82 20.08
C THR A 120 -14.04 3.40 20.39
N ASP A 121 -14.91 4.36 20.71
CA ASP A 121 -16.35 4.12 20.92
C ASP A 121 -17.17 4.19 19.61
N VAL A 122 -16.54 3.88 18.48
CA VAL A 122 -17.17 4.02 17.15
C VAL A 122 -18.17 2.89 16.86
N MET A 123 -18.02 1.76 17.52
CA MET A 123 -18.86 0.58 17.26
C MET A 123 -19.39 -0.02 18.56
N ASP A 124 -20.60 -0.56 18.48
CA ASP A 124 -21.23 -1.30 19.55
C ASP A 124 -20.51 -2.64 19.83
N SER A 125 -20.42 -3.01 21.10
CA SER A 125 -19.75 -4.25 21.53
C SER A 125 -20.40 -5.51 20.97
N SER A 126 -21.72 -5.51 20.78
CA SER A 126 -22.44 -6.66 20.21
C SER A 126 -22.01 -6.95 18.76
N TYR A 127 -21.66 -5.91 18.00
CA TYR A 127 -21.15 -6.05 16.65
C TYR A 127 -19.75 -6.69 16.63
N VAL A 128 -18.92 -6.30 17.61
CA VAL A 128 -17.58 -6.90 17.78
C VAL A 128 -17.67 -8.38 18.14
N ASP A 129 -18.57 -8.71 19.07
CA ASP A 129 -18.80 -10.10 19.49
C ASP A 129 -19.28 -10.95 18.30
N TRP A 130 -20.15 -10.39 17.46
CA TRP A 130 -20.61 -11.07 16.25
C TRP A 130 -19.47 -11.28 15.25
N ILE A 131 -18.64 -10.26 14.98
CA ILE A 131 -17.46 -10.38 14.11
C ILE A 131 -16.50 -11.42 14.65
N THR A 132 -16.26 -11.41 15.95
CA THR A 132 -15.35 -12.36 16.61
C THR A 132 -15.85 -13.80 16.48
N SER A 133 -17.14 -14.01 16.69
CA SER A 133 -17.77 -15.33 16.58
C SER A 133 -17.78 -15.88 15.15
N ASN A 134 -17.69 -14.99 14.13
CA ASN A 134 -17.70 -15.35 12.72
C ASN A 134 -16.35 -15.03 12.03
N ALA A 135 -15.29 -14.83 12.78
CA ALA A 135 -14.00 -14.33 12.29
C ALA A 135 -13.43 -15.14 11.12
N GLU A 136 -13.46 -16.46 11.23
CA GLU A 136 -12.92 -17.37 10.21
C GLU A 136 -13.63 -17.22 8.87
N VAL A 137 -14.97 -17.14 8.88
CA VAL A 137 -15.77 -16.95 7.68
C VAL A 137 -15.53 -15.57 7.07
N ILE A 138 -15.59 -14.52 7.90
CA ILE A 138 -15.42 -13.13 7.44
C ILE A 138 -14.02 -12.90 6.87
N ASP A 139 -12.99 -13.36 7.57
CA ASP A 139 -11.60 -13.19 7.12
C ASP A 139 -11.33 -13.95 5.80
N SER A 140 -12.00 -15.08 5.57
CA SER A 140 -11.89 -15.82 4.32
C SER A 140 -12.56 -15.14 3.12
N MET A 141 -13.53 -14.26 3.37
CA MET A 141 -14.24 -13.52 2.31
C MET A 141 -13.47 -12.29 1.82
N VAL A 142 -12.51 -11.80 2.60
CA VAL A 142 -11.75 -10.59 2.27
C VAL A 142 -10.51 -10.93 1.45
N ASP A 143 -10.51 -10.55 0.18
CA ASP A 143 -9.36 -10.69 -0.71
C ASP A 143 -8.55 -9.39 -0.81
N TYR A 144 -7.50 -9.29 0.01
CA TYR A 144 -6.61 -8.13 0.06
C TYR A 144 -5.80 -7.88 -1.20
N ASN A 145 -5.74 -8.84 -2.13
CA ASN A 145 -5.06 -8.65 -3.41
C ASN A 145 -5.82 -7.62 -4.27
N ARG A 146 -7.12 -7.50 -4.08
CA ARG A 146 -7.96 -6.53 -4.78
C ARG A 146 -7.61 -5.07 -4.46
N ASP A 147 -6.94 -4.82 -3.34
CA ASP A 147 -6.48 -3.46 -3.01
C ASP A 147 -5.54 -2.91 -4.08
N TYR A 148 -4.72 -3.74 -4.71
CA TYR A 148 -3.78 -3.33 -5.77
C TYR A 148 -4.45 -2.87 -7.08
N LEU A 149 -5.79 -2.89 -7.14
CA LEU A 149 -6.58 -2.34 -8.25
C LEU A 149 -6.74 -0.82 -8.18
N TYR A 150 -6.57 -0.21 -6.98
CA TYR A 150 -6.68 1.23 -6.84
C TYR A 150 -5.46 1.94 -7.42
N ASP A 151 -5.72 3.04 -8.13
CA ASP A 151 -4.70 3.99 -8.52
C ASP A 151 -4.33 4.92 -7.34
N TYR A 152 -3.39 5.83 -7.57
CA TYR A 152 -2.93 6.76 -6.54
C TYR A 152 -4.06 7.61 -5.95
N PHE A 153 -4.90 8.21 -6.81
CA PHE A 153 -5.97 9.11 -6.35
C PHE A 153 -7.10 8.35 -5.66
N GLY A 154 -7.48 7.19 -6.18
CA GLY A 154 -8.45 6.30 -5.54
C GLY A 154 -7.99 5.89 -4.15
N PHE A 155 -6.74 5.44 -4.01
CA PHE A 155 -6.18 5.10 -2.71
C PHE A 155 -6.12 6.31 -1.76
N LYS A 156 -5.66 7.49 -2.24
CA LYS A 156 -5.59 8.70 -1.41
C LYS A 156 -6.97 9.16 -0.94
N THR A 157 -7.99 8.99 -1.76
CA THR A 157 -9.38 9.29 -1.38
C THR A 157 -9.84 8.36 -0.26
N LEU A 158 -9.60 7.04 -0.39
CA LEU A 158 -9.88 6.07 0.67
C LEU A 158 -9.12 6.40 1.96
N GLU A 159 -7.82 6.62 1.85
CA GLU A 159 -6.95 6.95 2.99
C GLU A 159 -7.43 8.19 3.75
N LYS A 160 -7.89 9.22 3.04
CA LYS A 160 -8.29 10.50 3.64
C LYS A 160 -9.69 10.45 4.25
N ALA A 161 -10.66 9.85 3.56
CA ALA A 161 -12.08 10.00 3.84
C ALA A 161 -12.76 8.73 4.39
N TYR A 162 -12.28 7.54 4.07
CA TYR A 162 -13.02 6.31 4.35
C TYR A 162 -12.31 5.34 5.30
N LEU A 163 -10.99 5.33 5.33
CA LEU A 163 -10.29 4.41 6.24
C LEU A 163 -10.37 4.92 7.68
N LEU A 164 -10.83 4.06 8.57
CA LEU A 164 -10.89 4.38 10.00
C LEU A 164 -9.49 4.62 10.56
N LYS A 165 -9.37 5.63 11.41
CA LYS A 165 -8.09 6.02 12.03
C LYS A 165 -8.22 5.90 13.55
N VAL A 166 -7.26 5.20 14.15
CA VAL A 166 -7.12 5.11 15.61
C VAL A 166 -5.83 5.82 15.99
N ASN A 167 -5.93 6.84 16.84
CA ASN A 167 -4.78 7.67 17.28
C ASN A 167 -3.94 8.21 16.10
N GLY A 168 -4.60 8.64 15.01
CA GLY A 168 -3.96 9.16 13.81
C GLY A 168 -3.31 8.10 12.91
N LYS A 169 -3.37 6.82 13.29
CA LYS A 169 -2.91 5.70 12.45
C LYS A 169 -4.10 5.02 11.79
N ILE A 170 -3.93 4.67 10.53
CA ILE A 170 -4.97 3.99 9.75
C ILE A 170 -5.13 2.57 10.30
N GLY A 171 -6.31 2.30 10.89
CA GLY A 171 -6.81 0.95 11.03
C GLY A 171 -7.49 0.59 9.71
N ARG A 172 -6.97 -0.42 9.01
CA ARG A 172 -7.49 -0.83 7.71
C ARG A 172 -8.83 -1.55 7.91
N ALA A 173 -9.92 -0.80 7.92
CA ALA A 173 -11.24 -1.37 7.69
C ALA A 173 -11.59 -1.19 6.21
N HIS A 174 -11.88 -2.27 5.52
CA HIS A 174 -12.45 -2.20 4.18
C HIS A 174 -13.92 -1.81 4.30
N VAL A 175 -14.34 -0.88 3.47
CA VAL A 175 -15.73 -0.63 3.18
C VAL A 175 -16.14 -1.56 2.06
#